data_98f3a1fd9ae0787fe639e2b6eb1352d5
#
_entry.id   98f3a1fd9ae0787fe639e2b6eb1352d5
#
_cell.length_a   1.000
_cell.length_b   1.000
_cell.length_c   1.000
_cell.angle_alpha   90.00
_cell.angle_beta   90.00
_cell.angle_gamma   90.00
#
_symmetry.space_group_name_H-M   'P 1'
#
loop_
_entity.id
_entity.type
_entity.pdbx_description
1 polymer ?
#
loop_
_entity_poly.entity_id
_entity_poly.type
_entity_poly.pdbx_seq_one_letter_code
_entity_poly.pdbx_strand_id
1 'polypeptide(L)'
;GSDAVTGVLNFITRKGFDGFEISVNHSDYDGSDDGDQNLGFIWGTASGGNSLMMAFEYDKRGRLPVWKRSFADYSSPTGWPLGISSFGNPGAYGTAKGWPGTLYGGLTPDPLCGYSSEFTSSFALSLGRCGYNYTPFFNLIDEQERLKFFTQFEFQVDDSTRVYGDFLFSKLEGWYNTSPSFPHTNPGSS
;
A
#
# COMPACT_ATOMS: atom_id res chain seq x y z
N GLY A 1 19.53 -22.16 12.68
CA GLY A 1 20.86 -21.63 12.71
C GLY A 1 21.11 -20.76 13.92
N SER A 2 22.36 -20.51 14.23
CA SER A 2 22.80 -19.72 15.38
C SER A 2 22.33 -18.25 15.38
N ASP A 3 21.76 -17.77 14.26
CA ASP A 3 21.38 -16.38 14.06
C ASP A 3 19.89 -16.09 14.31
N ALA A 4 19.11 -17.09 14.71
CA ALA A 4 17.70 -16.92 15.02
C ALA A 4 17.52 -16.45 16.47
N VAL A 5 17.44 -15.16 16.69
CA VAL A 5 17.29 -14.55 18.03
C VAL A 5 15.85 -14.66 18.57
N THR A 6 14.85 -14.68 17.68
CA THR A 6 13.42 -14.61 18.06
C THR A 6 12.61 -15.84 17.63
N GLY A 7 13.18 -16.74 16.86
CA GLY A 7 12.52 -17.95 16.37
C GLY A 7 12.76 -18.20 14.89
N VAL A 8 12.33 -19.36 14.43
CA VAL A 8 12.40 -19.77 13.02
C VAL A 8 10.99 -20.08 12.53
N LEU A 9 10.58 -19.47 11.43
CA LEU A 9 9.36 -19.82 10.72
C LEU A 9 9.72 -20.74 9.55
N ASN A 10 9.25 -21.98 9.58
CA ASN A 10 9.47 -22.94 8.51
C ASN A 10 8.17 -23.19 7.76
N PHE A 11 8.18 -22.92 6.45
CA PHE A 11 7.06 -23.23 5.56
C PHE A 11 7.27 -24.60 4.93
N ILE A 12 6.35 -25.52 5.21
CA ILE A 12 6.38 -26.86 4.64
C ILE A 12 5.29 -26.94 3.58
N THR A 13 5.70 -27.17 2.34
CA THR A 13 4.75 -27.35 1.22
C THR A 13 4.03 -28.68 1.36
N ARG A 14 2.78 -28.72 0.91
CA ARG A 14 1.98 -29.93 0.86
C ARG A 14 2.62 -30.91 -0.13
N LYS A 15 2.81 -32.16 0.29
CA LYS A 15 3.39 -33.23 -0.58
C LYS A 15 2.34 -34.29 -0.85
N GLY A 16 2.43 -34.90 -2.04
CA GLY A 16 1.57 -36.02 -2.41
C GLY A 16 0.08 -35.66 -2.46
N PHE A 17 -0.25 -34.44 -2.84
CA PHE A 17 -1.63 -34.04 -3.01
C PHE A 17 -2.25 -34.74 -4.21
N ASP A 18 -3.45 -35.31 -4.02
CA ASP A 18 -4.23 -35.97 -5.07
C ASP A 18 -5.66 -35.43 -5.05
N GLY A 19 -6.09 -34.84 -6.18
CA GLY A 19 -7.39 -34.19 -6.29
C GLY A 19 -7.32 -32.73 -6.73
N PHE A 20 -8.36 -31.98 -6.40
CA PHE A 20 -8.40 -30.53 -6.65
C PHE A 20 -9.09 -29.79 -5.51
N GLU A 21 -8.69 -28.56 -5.30
CA GLU A 21 -9.33 -27.62 -4.38
C GLU A 21 -9.51 -26.28 -5.08
N ILE A 22 -10.64 -25.63 -4.81
CA ILE A 22 -10.93 -24.26 -5.22
C ILE A 22 -11.27 -23.48 -3.96
N SER A 23 -10.66 -22.32 -3.81
CA SER A 23 -10.96 -21.39 -2.75
C SER A 23 -11.37 -20.03 -3.33
N VAL A 24 -12.48 -19.48 -2.83
CA VAL A 24 -12.93 -18.13 -3.17
C VAL A 24 -13.21 -17.42 -1.87
N ASN A 25 -12.56 -16.29 -1.66
CA ASN A 25 -12.78 -15.45 -0.50
C ASN A 25 -13.07 -14.03 -0.97
N HIS A 26 -13.99 -13.40 -0.27
CA HIS A 26 -14.29 -11.98 -0.42
C HIS A 26 -14.46 -11.38 0.97
N SER A 27 -13.84 -10.22 1.18
CA SER A 27 -13.93 -9.47 2.44
C SER A 27 -14.19 -8.02 2.14
N ASP A 28 -15.31 -7.52 2.64
CA ASP A 28 -15.60 -6.10 2.63
C ASP A 28 -15.24 -5.47 3.97
N TYR A 29 -14.75 -4.25 3.91
CA TYR A 29 -14.57 -3.40 5.08
C TYR A 29 -15.12 -2.00 4.79
N ASP A 30 -15.67 -1.39 5.82
CA ASP A 30 -16.31 -0.09 5.70
C ASP A 30 -15.36 0.95 5.11
N GLY A 31 -15.83 1.65 4.06
CA GLY A 31 -15.06 2.67 3.34
C GLY A 31 -14.09 2.14 2.29
N SER A 32 -13.98 0.83 2.09
CA SER A 32 -13.30 0.28 0.92
C SER A 32 -14.13 0.53 -0.35
N ASP A 33 -13.45 0.69 -1.47
CA ASP A 33 -14.13 0.82 -2.76
C ASP A 33 -14.56 -0.56 -3.30
N ASP A 34 -13.70 -1.60 -3.18
CA ASP A 34 -13.90 -2.92 -3.80
C ASP A 34 -13.77 -4.10 -2.83
N GLY A 35 -13.29 -3.90 -1.59
CA GLY A 35 -12.95 -4.98 -0.68
C GLY A 35 -11.75 -5.81 -1.15
N ASP A 36 -11.51 -6.92 -0.45
CA ASP A 36 -10.45 -7.87 -0.79
C ASP A 36 -11.05 -9.10 -1.46
N GLN A 37 -10.40 -9.61 -2.47
CA GLN A 37 -10.81 -10.80 -3.22
C GLN A 37 -9.64 -11.77 -3.33
N ASN A 38 -9.91 -13.04 -3.14
CA ASN A 38 -8.93 -14.11 -3.33
C ASN A 38 -9.58 -15.26 -4.09
N LEU A 39 -8.90 -15.73 -5.12
CA LEU A 39 -9.22 -16.92 -5.87
C LEU A 39 -8.02 -17.84 -5.84
N GLY A 40 -8.20 -19.04 -5.31
CA GLY A 40 -7.18 -20.09 -5.29
C GLY A 40 -7.65 -21.36 -6.01
N PHE A 41 -6.71 -22.01 -6.67
CA PHE A 41 -6.91 -23.31 -7.30
C PHE A 41 -5.69 -24.18 -7.04
N ILE A 42 -5.91 -25.40 -6.59
CA ILE A 42 -4.88 -26.44 -6.45
C ILE A 42 -5.37 -27.70 -7.14
N TRP A 43 -4.51 -28.27 -7.92
CA TRP A 43 -4.69 -29.57 -8.54
C TRP A 43 -3.44 -30.41 -8.36
N GLY A 44 -3.62 -31.69 -8.14
CA GLY A 44 -2.50 -32.61 -8.05
C GLY A 44 -2.90 -34.05 -8.30
N THR A 45 -1.88 -34.86 -8.53
CA THR A 45 -1.99 -36.32 -8.60
C THR A 45 -0.79 -36.95 -7.93
N ALA A 46 -1.02 -38.05 -7.24
CA ALA A 46 0.01 -38.82 -6.56
C ALA A 46 -0.28 -40.32 -6.69
N SER A 47 0.70 -41.06 -7.21
CA SER A 47 0.60 -42.53 -7.38
C SER A 47 1.97 -43.17 -7.50
N GLY A 48 2.19 -44.30 -6.83
CA GLY A 48 3.38 -45.13 -6.99
C GLY A 48 4.72 -44.43 -6.75
N GLY A 49 4.78 -43.49 -5.81
CA GLY A 49 5.98 -42.71 -5.54
C GLY A 49 6.16 -41.48 -6.47
N ASN A 50 5.25 -41.29 -7.42
CA ASN A 50 5.23 -40.12 -8.31
C ASN A 50 4.18 -39.12 -7.85
N SER A 51 4.48 -37.85 -7.94
CA SER A 51 3.52 -36.78 -7.66
C SER A 51 3.75 -35.56 -8.55
N LEU A 52 2.66 -34.90 -8.90
CA LEU A 52 2.65 -33.60 -9.53
C LEU A 52 1.57 -32.75 -8.87
N MET A 53 1.93 -31.55 -8.47
CA MET A 53 1.00 -30.57 -7.92
C MET A 53 1.18 -29.24 -8.62
N MET A 54 0.08 -28.58 -8.91
CA MET A 54 0.02 -27.22 -9.44
C MET A 54 -0.92 -26.40 -8.59
N ALA A 55 -0.52 -25.17 -8.28
CA ALA A 55 -1.33 -24.21 -7.55
C ALA A 55 -1.32 -22.87 -8.27
N PHE A 56 -2.47 -22.24 -8.26
CA PHE A 56 -2.68 -20.90 -8.80
C PHE A 56 -3.40 -20.08 -7.75
N GLU A 57 -2.99 -18.83 -7.58
CA GLU A 57 -3.64 -17.90 -6.66
C GLU A 57 -3.67 -16.51 -7.29
N TYR A 58 -4.84 -15.89 -7.25
CA TYR A 58 -5.04 -14.49 -7.58
C TYR A 58 -5.61 -13.77 -6.35
N ASP A 59 -4.91 -12.74 -5.92
CA ASP A 59 -5.31 -11.87 -4.82
C ASP A 59 -5.50 -10.45 -5.36
N LYS A 60 -6.64 -9.85 -5.06
CA LYS A 60 -6.86 -8.41 -5.21
C LYS A 60 -7.17 -7.83 -3.83
N ARG A 61 -6.44 -6.79 -3.44
CA ARG A 61 -6.71 -6.01 -2.24
C ARG A 61 -7.29 -4.66 -2.62
N GLY A 62 -8.44 -4.33 -2.07
CA GLY A 62 -9.15 -3.09 -2.30
C GLY A 62 -8.45 -1.89 -1.66
N ARG A 63 -8.63 -0.74 -2.25
CA ARG A 63 -8.12 0.52 -1.73
C ARG A 63 -8.94 1.00 -0.54
N LEU A 64 -8.28 1.50 0.51
CA LEU A 64 -8.91 2.21 1.61
C LEU A 64 -8.32 3.63 1.73
N PRO A 65 -9.02 4.66 1.27
CA PRO A 65 -8.59 6.03 1.42
C PRO A 65 -8.54 6.48 2.89
N VAL A 66 -7.55 7.31 3.24
CA VAL A 66 -7.38 7.85 4.61
C VAL A 66 -8.62 8.60 5.09
N TRP A 67 -9.23 9.40 4.22
CA TRP A 67 -10.39 10.24 4.55
C TRP A 67 -11.68 9.45 4.87
N LYS A 68 -11.70 8.16 4.59
CA LYS A 68 -12.80 7.26 4.96
C LYS A 68 -12.75 6.84 6.45
N ARG A 69 -11.73 7.27 7.19
CA ARG A 69 -11.56 6.96 8.61
C ARG A 69 -11.58 8.20 9.45
N SER A 70 -12.48 8.27 10.43
CA SER A 70 -12.66 9.43 11.29
C SER A 70 -11.41 9.79 12.11
N PHE A 71 -10.60 8.82 12.46
CA PHE A 71 -9.34 9.08 13.19
C PHE A 71 -8.25 9.71 12.32
N ALA A 72 -8.41 9.62 11.01
CA ALA A 72 -7.50 10.20 10.02
C ALA A 72 -8.11 11.42 9.33
N ASP A 73 -9.39 11.71 9.61
CA ASP A 73 -10.06 12.91 9.14
C ASP A 73 -9.48 14.15 9.83
N TYR A 74 -9.29 15.17 9.04
CA TYR A 74 -8.72 16.43 9.44
C TYR A 74 -9.58 17.21 10.47
N SER A 75 -10.86 16.92 10.56
CA SER A 75 -11.79 17.54 11.50
C SER A 75 -11.63 17.08 12.95
N SER A 76 -10.63 16.25 13.26
CA SER A 76 -10.39 15.76 14.62
C SER A 76 -10.05 16.92 15.58
N PRO A 77 -10.81 17.12 16.66
CA PRO A 77 -10.62 18.26 17.58
C PRO A 77 -9.39 18.13 18.51
N THR A 78 -8.60 17.08 18.42
CA THR A 78 -7.60 16.72 19.42
C THR A 78 -6.15 16.98 19.06
N GLY A 79 -5.86 17.69 17.98
CA GLY A 79 -4.47 17.99 17.64
C GLY A 79 -4.23 18.34 16.19
N TRP A 80 -2.99 18.39 15.80
CA TRP A 80 -2.60 18.59 14.43
C TRP A 80 -3.14 17.44 13.58
N PRO A 81 -4.04 17.71 12.62
CA PRO A 81 -4.57 16.64 11.79
C PRO A 81 -3.44 16.01 10.98
N LEU A 82 -3.42 14.71 10.92
CA LEU A 82 -2.50 13.98 10.07
C LEU A 82 -2.68 14.44 8.61
N GLY A 83 -1.58 14.70 7.91
CA GLY A 83 -1.63 15.07 6.50
C GLY A 83 -1.70 16.56 6.19
N ILE A 84 -1.64 17.44 7.19
CA ILE A 84 -1.59 18.89 6.95
C ILE A 84 -0.16 19.39 6.90
N SER A 85 0.11 20.22 5.90
CA SER A 85 1.41 20.88 5.70
C SER A 85 1.20 22.38 5.50
N SER A 86 2.20 23.18 5.93
CA SER A 86 2.26 24.60 5.57
C SER A 86 2.71 24.84 4.13
N PHE A 87 3.03 23.77 3.42
CA PHE A 87 3.41 23.80 2.01
C PHE A 87 2.28 23.20 1.18
N GLY A 88 1.83 23.93 0.18
CA GLY A 88 0.73 23.51 -0.69
C GLY A 88 0.33 24.61 -1.66
N ASN A 89 -0.68 24.37 -2.47
CA ASN A 89 -1.22 25.37 -3.38
C ASN A 89 -2.77 25.35 -3.33
N PRO A 90 -3.43 26.38 -2.76
CA PRO A 90 -2.86 27.57 -2.10
C PRO A 90 -2.10 27.22 -0.81
N GLY A 91 -1.08 27.96 -0.50
CA GLY A 91 -0.18 27.71 0.60
C GLY A 91 0.27 28.99 1.31
N ALA A 92 1.53 29.05 1.70
CA ALA A 92 2.12 30.21 2.30
C ALA A 92 3.43 30.58 1.58
N TYR A 93 3.65 31.87 1.36
CA TYR A 93 4.83 32.40 0.71
C TYR A 93 5.86 32.86 1.75
N GLY A 94 7.10 32.44 1.59
CA GLY A 94 8.22 32.92 2.40
C GLY A 94 9.05 33.98 1.65
N THR A 95 9.64 34.93 2.35
CA THR A 95 10.63 35.81 1.76
C THR A 95 11.99 35.11 1.70
N ALA A 96 12.79 35.38 0.65
CA ALA A 96 14.09 34.74 0.42
C ALA A 96 15.09 34.85 1.59
N LYS A 97 14.89 35.81 2.50
CA LYS A 97 15.73 36.01 3.70
C LYS A 97 15.36 35.10 4.88
N GLY A 98 14.29 34.31 4.78
CA GLY A 98 13.78 33.49 5.88
C GLY A 98 14.04 31.98 5.73
N TRP A 99 14.70 31.53 4.70
CA TRP A 99 14.97 30.11 4.47
C TRP A 99 16.46 29.79 4.67
N PRO A 100 16.85 28.76 5.40
CA PRO A 100 16.14 27.77 6.20
C PRO A 100 16.08 28.07 7.72
N GLY A 101 16.40 29.26 8.17
CA GLY A 101 16.58 29.57 9.60
C GLY A 101 15.33 30.01 10.36
N THR A 102 14.28 30.40 9.68
CA THR A 102 13.02 30.86 10.31
C THR A 102 11.81 30.18 9.70
N LEU A 103 11.73 28.87 9.86
CA LEU A 103 10.58 28.08 9.41
C LEU A 103 9.21 28.61 9.87
N TYR A 104 9.19 29.58 10.75
CA TYR A 104 7.95 30.05 11.39
C TYR A 104 7.76 31.57 11.48
N GLY A 105 8.70 32.35 10.99
CA GLY A 105 8.71 33.79 11.23
C GLY A 105 8.59 34.71 9.99
N GLY A 106 8.04 34.27 8.88
CA GLY A 106 8.01 35.10 7.65
C GLY A 106 7.15 34.54 6.53
N LEU A 107 6.23 33.64 6.85
CA LEU A 107 5.28 33.11 5.88
C LEU A 107 4.06 34.05 5.77
N THR A 108 3.73 34.47 4.57
CA THR A 108 2.49 35.18 4.25
C THR A 108 1.53 34.19 3.61
N PRO A 109 0.32 34.02 4.15
CA PRO A 109 -0.67 33.14 3.55
C PRO A 109 -1.08 33.62 2.18
N ASP A 110 -1.35 32.67 1.28
CA ASP A 110 -1.96 32.96 -0.01
C ASP A 110 -3.31 33.65 0.20
N PRO A 111 -3.63 34.72 -0.55
CA PRO A 111 -4.94 35.37 -0.50
C PRO A 111 -6.12 34.42 -0.76
N LEU A 112 -5.89 33.33 -1.49
CA LEU A 112 -6.88 32.29 -1.75
C LEU A 112 -6.99 31.23 -0.64
N CYS A 113 -6.26 31.39 0.45
CA CYS A 113 -6.31 30.46 1.57
C CYS A 113 -7.72 30.44 2.17
N GLY A 114 -8.34 29.26 2.20
CA GLY A 114 -9.70 29.06 2.72
C GLY A 114 -10.83 29.37 1.74
N TYR A 115 -10.53 29.83 0.53
CA TYR A 115 -11.55 30.16 -0.49
C TYR A 115 -11.77 29.05 -1.54
N SER A 116 -11.02 27.98 -1.51
CA SER A 116 -11.19 26.94 -2.56
C SER A 116 -12.38 26.04 -2.25
N SER A 117 -13.36 26.06 -3.14
CA SER A 117 -14.56 25.21 -3.03
C SER A 117 -14.39 23.81 -3.61
N GLU A 118 -13.47 23.59 -4.52
CA GLU A 118 -13.27 22.29 -5.18
C GLU A 118 -12.05 21.53 -4.66
N PHE A 119 -11.08 22.22 -4.14
CA PHE A 119 -9.91 21.64 -3.46
C PHE A 119 -9.87 22.15 -2.02
N THR A 120 -10.83 21.73 -1.23
CA THR A 120 -11.02 22.12 0.18
C THR A 120 -9.85 21.72 1.09
N SER A 121 -8.67 21.59 0.53
CA SER A 121 -7.48 21.16 1.22
C SER A 121 -6.74 22.29 1.92
N SER A 122 -7.01 23.56 1.60
CA SER A 122 -6.35 24.68 2.25
C SER A 122 -7.24 25.34 3.30
N PHE A 123 -6.66 25.73 4.40
CA PHE A 123 -7.35 26.44 5.47
C PHE A 123 -6.37 27.36 6.20
N ALA A 124 -6.91 28.44 6.75
CA ALA A 124 -6.14 29.37 7.58
C ALA A 124 -5.81 28.72 8.94
N LEU A 125 -4.54 28.58 9.26
CA LEU A 125 -4.10 28.16 10.57
C LEU A 125 -4.13 29.37 11.54
N SER A 126 -4.35 29.10 12.83
CA SER A 126 -4.46 30.10 13.88
C SER A 126 -3.24 31.01 14.05
N LEU A 127 -2.14 30.74 13.38
CA LEU A 127 -0.89 31.51 13.39
C LEU A 127 -0.68 32.34 12.10
N GLY A 128 -1.73 32.61 11.34
CA GLY A 128 -1.62 33.39 10.08
C GLY A 128 -0.92 32.64 8.96
N ARG A 129 -1.00 31.32 8.95
CA ARG A 129 -0.44 30.47 7.90
C ARG A 129 -1.55 29.77 7.15
N CYS A 130 -1.31 29.48 5.87
CA CYS A 130 -2.16 28.62 5.10
C CYS A 130 -1.68 27.17 5.22
N GLY A 131 -2.55 26.30 5.69
CA GLY A 131 -2.31 24.85 5.69
C GLY A 131 -2.99 24.18 4.53
N TYR A 132 -2.31 23.22 3.92
CA TYR A 132 -2.84 22.38 2.86
C TYR A 132 -3.09 20.98 3.40
N ASN A 133 -4.30 20.46 3.19
CA ASN A 133 -4.66 19.12 3.63
C ASN A 133 -4.33 18.09 2.54
N TYR A 134 -3.35 17.24 2.82
CA TYR A 134 -2.94 16.16 1.92
C TYR A 134 -3.70 14.84 2.17
N THR A 135 -4.52 14.77 3.21
CA THR A 135 -5.29 13.58 3.56
C THR A 135 -6.09 12.96 2.40
N PRO A 136 -6.75 13.75 1.53
CA PRO A 136 -7.52 13.20 0.42
C PRO A 136 -6.69 12.43 -0.62
N PHE A 137 -5.37 12.62 -0.62
CA PHE A 137 -4.47 12.00 -1.59
C PHE A 137 -3.81 10.72 -1.09
N PHE A 138 -4.01 10.34 0.17
CA PHE A 138 -3.38 9.16 0.75
C PHE A 138 -4.36 8.03 0.97
N ASN A 139 -3.82 6.82 0.93
CA ASN A 139 -4.52 5.61 1.30
C ASN A 139 -3.97 5.07 2.62
N LEU A 140 -4.82 4.46 3.43
CA LEU A 140 -4.42 3.59 4.55
C LEU A 140 -4.03 2.21 4.05
N ILE A 141 -4.73 1.76 3.00
CA ILE A 141 -4.45 0.53 2.30
C ILE A 141 -4.41 0.87 0.82
N ASP A 142 -3.30 0.56 0.18
CA ASP A 142 -3.14 0.71 -1.26
C ASP A 142 -3.71 -0.50 -1.99
N GLU A 143 -4.23 -0.25 -3.18
CA GLU A 143 -4.69 -1.30 -4.08
C GLU A 143 -3.51 -2.15 -4.53
N GLN A 144 -3.69 -3.47 -4.49
CA GLN A 144 -2.69 -4.42 -4.93
C GLN A 144 -3.35 -5.59 -5.64
N GLU A 145 -2.71 -6.06 -6.69
CA GLU A 145 -3.02 -7.34 -7.34
C GLU A 145 -1.81 -8.24 -7.31
N ARG A 146 -2.04 -9.49 -6.97
CA ARG A 146 -1.00 -10.51 -6.90
C ARG A 146 -1.44 -11.76 -7.63
N LEU A 147 -0.57 -12.22 -8.51
CA LEU A 147 -0.71 -13.48 -9.21
C LEU A 147 0.40 -14.40 -8.77
N LYS A 148 0.07 -15.63 -8.39
CA LYS A 148 1.03 -16.65 -8.01
C LYS A 148 0.74 -17.94 -8.79
N PHE A 149 1.79 -18.58 -9.22
CA PHE A 149 1.74 -19.92 -9.77
C PHE A 149 2.85 -20.74 -9.10
N PHE A 150 2.50 -21.91 -8.63
CA PHE A 150 3.43 -22.85 -8.03
C PHE A 150 3.23 -24.22 -8.62
N THR A 151 4.31 -24.94 -8.91
CA THR A 151 4.26 -26.35 -9.25
C THR A 151 5.36 -27.09 -8.54
N GLN A 152 5.07 -28.31 -8.15
CA GLN A 152 6.01 -29.24 -7.52
C GLN A 152 5.82 -30.60 -8.16
N PHE A 153 6.92 -31.28 -8.45
CA PHE A 153 6.90 -32.64 -8.95
C PHE A 153 7.93 -33.53 -8.25
N GLU A 154 7.62 -34.81 -8.19
CA GLU A 154 8.50 -35.85 -7.71
C GLU A 154 8.25 -37.11 -8.54
N PHE A 155 9.30 -37.64 -9.15
CA PHE A 155 9.25 -38.83 -10.00
C PHE A 155 10.29 -39.85 -9.59
N GLN A 156 9.83 -41.06 -9.35
CA GLN A 156 10.68 -42.22 -9.12
C GLN A 156 11.04 -42.81 -10.50
N VAL A 157 12.31 -42.70 -10.89
CA VAL A 157 12.80 -43.18 -12.17
C VAL A 157 13.12 -44.69 -12.09
N ASP A 158 13.73 -45.09 -10.97
CA ASP A 158 14.03 -46.48 -10.63
C ASP A 158 14.09 -46.64 -9.13
N ASP A 159 14.40 -47.87 -8.62
CA ASP A 159 14.42 -48.18 -7.18
C ASP A 159 15.42 -47.31 -6.38
N SER A 160 16.40 -46.71 -7.06
CA SER A 160 17.49 -45.94 -6.44
C SER A 160 17.47 -44.45 -6.82
N THR A 161 16.71 -44.08 -7.86
CA THR A 161 16.78 -42.74 -8.44
C THR A 161 15.45 -42.04 -8.39
N ARG A 162 15.46 -40.84 -7.74
CA ARG A 162 14.32 -39.96 -7.65
C ARG A 162 14.67 -38.59 -8.21
N VAL A 163 13.79 -38.02 -9.05
CA VAL A 163 13.91 -36.68 -9.58
C VAL A 163 12.78 -35.83 -9.00
N TYR A 164 13.11 -34.70 -8.44
CA TYR A 164 12.12 -33.77 -7.87
C TYR A 164 12.51 -32.33 -8.16
N GLY A 165 11.52 -31.46 -8.13
CA GLY A 165 11.73 -30.03 -8.26
C GLY A 165 10.46 -29.24 -8.00
N ASP A 166 10.64 -27.95 -7.88
CA ASP A 166 9.56 -26.98 -7.75
C ASP A 166 9.85 -25.74 -8.59
N PHE A 167 8.78 -25.05 -8.95
CA PHE A 167 8.82 -23.79 -9.64
C PHE A 167 7.79 -22.85 -9.05
N LEU A 168 8.20 -21.64 -8.72
CA LEU A 168 7.35 -20.56 -8.22
C LEU A 168 7.46 -19.35 -9.14
N PHE A 169 6.32 -18.86 -9.59
CA PHE A 169 6.18 -17.57 -10.24
C PHE A 169 5.27 -16.67 -9.39
N SER A 170 5.66 -15.41 -9.19
CA SER A 170 4.84 -14.42 -8.52
C SER A 170 4.98 -13.07 -9.22
N LYS A 171 3.83 -12.44 -9.50
CA LYS A 171 3.74 -11.07 -10.00
C LYS A 171 2.93 -10.27 -8.99
N LEU A 172 3.46 -9.13 -8.55
CA LEU A 172 2.78 -8.16 -7.68
C LEU A 172 2.71 -6.83 -8.42
N GLU A 173 1.52 -6.29 -8.53
CA GLU A 173 1.25 -4.93 -9.00
C GLU A 173 0.58 -4.16 -7.86
N GLY A 174 1.00 -2.93 -7.65
CA GLY A 174 0.45 -2.06 -6.62
C GLY A 174 0.28 -0.65 -7.15
N TRP A 175 -0.86 -0.04 -6.82
CA TRP A 175 -1.18 1.34 -7.15
C TRP A 175 -1.27 2.14 -5.87
N TYR A 176 -0.44 3.16 -5.79
CA TYR A 176 -0.42 4.06 -4.65
C TYR A 176 -0.51 5.51 -5.12
N ASN A 177 -1.25 6.28 -4.38
CA ASN A 177 -1.36 7.70 -4.63
C ASN A 177 -0.21 8.44 -3.95
N THR A 178 0.34 9.42 -4.67
CA THR A 178 1.27 10.39 -4.10
C THR A 178 0.59 11.72 -3.92
N SER A 179 1.05 12.51 -2.97
CA SER A 179 0.57 13.88 -2.82
C SER A 179 0.89 14.71 -4.07
N PRO A 180 0.03 15.67 -4.45
CA PRO A 180 0.39 16.63 -5.46
C PRO A 180 1.65 17.41 -5.03
N SER A 181 2.54 17.67 -5.98
CA SER A 181 3.70 18.52 -5.73
C SER A 181 3.26 19.97 -5.58
N PHE A 182 3.90 20.69 -4.69
CA PHE A 182 3.78 22.14 -4.62
C PHE A 182 4.97 22.78 -5.37
N PRO A 183 4.75 23.80 -6.18
CA PRO A 183 5.85 24.50 -6.81
C PRO A 183 6.68 25.22 -5.75
N HIS A 184 7.94 24.86 -5.63
CA HIS A 184 8.91 25.69 -4.95
C HIS A 184 9.17 26.93 -5.80
N THR A 185 8.33 27.93 -5.66
CA THR A 185 8.66 29.24 -6.18
C THR A 185 9.68 29.87 -5.25
N ASN A 186 10.94 29.75 -5.61
CA ASN A 186 11.99 30.57 -5.01
C ASN A 186 12.11 31.86 -5.84
N PRO A 187 11.50 32.99 -5.43
CA PRO A 187 11.55 34.23 -6.20
C PRO A 187 12.91 34.93 -6.14
N GLY A 188 13.98 34.19 -5.96
CA GLY A 188 15.32 34.75 -5.79
C GLY A 188 16.45 34.00 -6.48
N SER A 189 16.17 33.00 -7.31
CA SER A 189 17.16 32.33 -8.14
C SER A 189 17.05 32.80 -9.60
N SER A 190 17.36 34.04 -9.85
CA SER A 190 17.75 34.53 -11.17
C SER A 190 19.22 34.84 -11.18
#